data_705d7e2e9868398a529dd4d9a4399524
#
_entry.id   705d7e2e9868398a529dd4d9a4399524
#
_cell.length_a   1.000
_cell.length_b   1.000
_cell.length_c   1.000
_cell.angle_alpha   90.00
_cell.angle_beta   90.00
_cell.angle_gamma   90.00
#
_symmetry.space_group_name_H-M   'P 1'
#
loop_
_entity.id
_entity.type
_entity.pdbx_description
1 polymer ?
#
loop_
_entity_poly.entity_id
_entity_poly.type
_entity_poly.pdbx_seq_one_letter_code
_entity_poly.pdbx_strand_id
1 'polypeptide(L)'
;MGLEAPCCFKLDHINIFKMDNFIFKADSLYCEDVNIRDIAEKYGTPAYIYSKKTLEENINSYKNAFSKKDNLICFSVKSLSNLSILELLHRNGFGFDIVSGGELERVVSAGGDPKKTIFTGIAKSEEEILNGIKKNILSFNIESESEMYRIENIASKENKTVDVAIRFNPEVDSGGHEYIKTGRKKDKFGIFLDQIIRFVEHISTSKHLNLIGLSCHIGSQIVDLNDYKITAKYIKRLAEAVSYTHLRAHETFGY
;
A
#
# COMPACT_ATOMS: atom_id res chain seq x y z
N MET A 1 51.39 -7.16 -24.84
CA MET A 1 50.92 -7.26 -23.46
C MET A 1 49.41 -7.23 -23.50
N GLY A 2 48.79 -8.42 -23.47
CA GLY A 2 47.35 -8.55 -23.50
C GLY A 2 46.76 -8.26 -22.12
N LEU A 3 45.74 -7.41 -22.07
CA LEU A 3 44.87 -7.29 -20.92
C LEU A 3 43.76 -8.32 -21.07
N GLU A 4 43.93 -9.46 -20.39
CA GLU A 4 42.86 -10.40 -20.16
C GLU A 4 41.81 -9.75 -19.24
N ALA A 5 40.58 -9.71 -19.70
CA ALA A 5 39.43 -9.32 -18.87
C ALA A 5 39.09 -10.46 -17.93
N PRO A 6 39.16 -10.27 -16.60
CA PRO A 6 38.62 -11.24 -15.68
C PRO A 6 37.17 -10.87 -15.38
N CYS A 7 36.23 -11.73 -15.71
CA CYS A 7 35.08 -12.08 -14.90
C CYS A 7 34.08 -12.91 -15.70
N CYS A 8 34.42 -14.18 -15.92
CA CYS A 8 33.38 -15.21 -15.94
C CYS A 8 32.93 -15.42 -14.49
N PHE A 9 31.88 -14.74 -14.05
CA PHE A 9 31.12 -15.16 -12.89
C PHE A 9 30.50 -16.52 -13.23
N LYS A 10 31.02 -17.59 -12.60
CA LYS A 10 30.33 -18.87 -12.59
C LYS A 10 29.03 -18.71 -11.82
N LEU A 11 27.92 -18.73 -12.55
CA LEU A 11 26.54 -18.62 -12.06
C LEU A 11 26.05 -19.91 -11.34
N ASP A 12 26.94 -20.80 -10.91
CA ASP A 12 26.60 -22.13 -10.43
C ASP A 12 25.94 -22.18 -9.03
N HIS A 13 25.77 -21.06 -8.35
CA HIS A 13 25.17 -21.00 -7.01
C HIS A 13 24.19 -19.85 -6.76
N ILE A 14 23.72 -19.17 -7.79
CA ILE A 14 22.54 -18.33 -7.64
C ILE A 14 21.36 -19.30 -7.75
N ASN A 15 20.74 -19.64 -6.60
CA ASN A 15 19.35 -20.07 -6.57
C ASN A 15 18.55 -18.94 -7.21
N ILE A 16 18.46 -18.99 -8.55
CA ILE A 16 17.61 -18.11 -9.32
C ILE A 16 16.23 -18.48 -8.83
N PHE A 17 15.63 -17.66 -7.97
CA PHE A 17 14.18 -17.60 -7.81
C PHE A 17 13.64 -17.81 -9.22
N LYS A 18 12.78 -18.80 -9.42
CA LYS A 18 12.18 -19.11 -10.70
C LYS A 18 11.61 -17.81 -11.23
N MET A 19 12.38 -17.10 -12.04
CA MET A 19 11.98 -15.81 -12.59
C MET A 19 11.02 -16.16 -13.73
N ASP A 20 9.75 -16.31 -13.35
CA ASP A 20 8.71 -16.63 -14.29
C ASP A 20 8.78 -15.64 -15.45
N ASN A 21 8.88 -16.18 -16.67
CA ASN A 21 9.02 -15.43 -17.93
C ASN A 21 10.37 -14.73 -18.20
N PHE A 22 11.42 -14.99 -17.38
CA PHE A 22 12.81 -14.69 -17.75
C PHE A 22 13.57 -16.00 -17.93
N ILE A 23 13.98 -16.31 -19.15
CA ILE A 23 14.58 -17.61 -19.50
C ILE A 23 15.86 -17.43 -20.32
N PHE A 24 16.85 -18.29 -20.09
CA PHE A 24 17.99 -18.42 -20.96
C PHE A 24 17.63 -19.34 -22.16
N LYS A 25 17.84 -18.84 -23.37
CA LYS A 25 17.77 -19.63 -24.63
C LYS A 25 19.18 -19.59 -25.23
N ALA A 26 19.89 -20.71 -25.19
CA ALA A 26 21.32 -20.77 -25.44
C ALA A 26 22.07 -19.77 -24.54
N ASP A 27 22.89 -18.88 -25.07
CA ASP A 27 23.70 -17.91 -24.31
C ASP A 27 23.03 -16.54 -24.14
N SER A 28 21.74 -16.44 -24.38
CA SER A 28 21.00 -15.17 -24.31
C SER A 28 19.83 -15.23 -23.35
N LEU A 29 19.67 -14.17 -22.52
CA LEU A 29 18.55 -13.99 -21.63
C LEU A 29 17.38 -13.35 -22.38
N TYR A 30 16.20 -13.91 -22.21
CA TYR A 30 14.93 -13.41 -22.76
C TYR A 30 13.97 -13.04 -21.63
N CYS A 31 13.24 -11.94 -21.84
CA CYS A 31 12.02 -11.66 -21.10
C CYS A 31 10.83 -12.00 -22.00
N GLU A 32 10.08 -13.03 -21.67
CA GLU A 32 9.06 -13.61 -22.54
C GLU A 32 9.69 -14.06 -23.90
N ASP A 33 9.35 -13.38 -25.00
CA ASP A 33 9.91 -13.66 -26.31
C ASP A 33 10.92 -12.60 -26.78
N VAL A 34 11.25 -11.61 -25.94
CA VAL A 34 12.14 -10.50 -26.30
C VAL A 34 13.55 -10.75 -25.74
N ASN A 35 14.56 -10.69 -26.59
CA ASN A 35 15.96 -10.77 -26.17
C ASN A 35 16.34 -9.53 -25.38
N ILE A 36 16.91 -9.70 -24.19
CA ILE A 36 17.32 -8.59 -23.32
C ILE A 36 18.44 -7.74 -23.96
N ARG A 37 19.28 -8.35 -24.80
CA ARG A 37 20.32 -7.63 -25.51
C ARG A 37 19.74 -6.62 -26.50
N ASP A 38 18.69 -6.99 -27.23
CA ASP A 38 18.00 -6.09 -28.17
C ASP A 38 17.39 -4.89 -27.46
N ILE A 39 16.87 -5.11 -26.23
CA ILE A 39 16.37 -4.03 -25.38
C ILE A 39 17.51 -3.09 -24.99
N ALA A 40 18.64 -3.63 -24.53
CA ALA A 40 19.80 -2.85 -24.12
C ALA A 40 20.38 -2.04 -25.29
N GLU A 41 20.46 -2.62 -26.48
CA GLU A 41 20.94 -1.93 -27.69
C GLU A 41 19.99 -0.82 -28.13
N LYS A 42 18.68 -1.04 -28.02
CA LYS A 42 17.68 -0.09 -28.47
C LYS A 42 17.45 1.07 -27.49
N TYR A 43 17.47 0.80 -26.20
CA TYR A 43 17.07 1.74 -25.15
C TYR A 43 18.23 2.18 -24.24
N GLY A 44 19.38 1.52 -24.36
CA GLY A 44 20.54 1.77 -23.51
C GLY A 44 20.50 1.03 -22.17
N THR A 45 21.57 1.22 -21.40
CA THR A 45 21.73 0.71 -20.03
C THR A 45 22.20 1.83 -19.10
N PRO A 46 21.84 1.83 -17.79
CA PRO A 46 21.05 0.81 -17.09
C PRO A 46 19.56 0.88 -17.45
N ALA A 47 18.88 -0.27 -17.45
CA ALA A 47 17.45 -0.38 -17.72
C ALA A 47 16.77 -1.38 -16.77
N TYR A 48 15.54 -1.07 -16.34
CA TYR A 48 14.68 -2.00 -15.62
C TYR A 48 13.69 -2.64 -16.61
N ILE A 49 13.59 -3.94 -16.57
CA ILE A 49 12.74 -4.73 -17.48
C ILE A 49 11.72 -5.49 -16.63
N TYR A 50 10.45 -5.37 -16.99
CA TYR A 50 9.33 -6.04 -16.33
C TYR A 50 8.59 -6.91 -17.32
N SER A 51 8.31 -8.18 -16.95
CA SER A 51 7.46 -9.05 -17.75
C SER A 51 5.99 -8.68 -17.52
N LYS A 52 5.30 -8.32 -18.59
CA LYS A 52 3.86 -8.06 -18.55
C LYS A 52 3.09 -9.33 -18.17
N LYS A 53 3.49 -10.48 -18.71
CA LYS A 53 2.87 -11.76 -18.43
C LYS A 53 2.97 -12.12 -16.95
N THR A 54 4.14 -11.94 -16.31
CA THR A 54 4.31 -12.15 -14.86
C THR A 54 3.41 -11.23 -14.06
N LEU A 55 3.28 -9.96 -14.45
CA LEU A 55 2.38 -9.01 -13.79
C LEU A 55 0.93 -9.47 -13.90
N GLU A 56 0.47 -9.87 -15.08
CA GLU A 56 -0.90 -10.34 -15.32
C GLU A 56 -1.19 -11.65 -14.57
N GLU A 57 -0.25 -12.58 -14.50
CA GLU A 57 -0.36 -13.82 -13.70
C GLU A 57 -0.51 -13.51 -12.21
N ASN A 58 0.29 -12.58 -11.66
CA ASN A 58 0.18 -12.15 -10.28
C ASN A 58 -1.15 -11.43 -10.01
N ILE A 59 -1.57 -10.51 -10.87
CA ILE A 59 -2.87 -9.83 -10.80
C ILE A 59 -3.99 -10.86 -10.70
N ASN A 60 -4.00 -11.85 -11.60
CA ASN A 60 -5.02 -12.89 -11.61
C ASN A 60 -4.99 -13.77 -10.36
N SER A 61 -3.80 -14.07 -9.84
CA SER A 61 -3.63 -14.83 -8.60
C SER A 61 -4.29 -14.11 -7.41
N TYR A 62 -4.03 -12.80 -7.25
CA TYR A 62 -4.69 -12.01 -6.20
C TYR A 62 -6.20 -11.94 -6.39
N LYS A 63 -6.69 -11.64 -7.60
CA LYS A 63 -8.13 -11.60 -7.89
C LYS A 63 -8.83 -12.91 -7.56
N ASN A 64 -8.22 -14.04 -7.92
CA ASN A 64 -8.77 -15.37 -7.64
C ASN A 64 -8.79 -15.67 -6.13
N ALA A 65 -7.72 -15.30 -5.41
CA ALA A 65 -7.63 -15.53 -3.97
C ALA A 65 -8.73 -14.78 -3.19
N PHE A 66 -9.13 -13.59 -3.65
CA PHE A 66 -10.13 -12.75 -2.99
C PHE A 66 -11.51 -12.77 -3.66
N SER A 67 -11.72 -13.57 -4.71
CA SER A 67 -12.94 -13.58 -5.54
C SER A 67 -14.27 -13.79 -4.79
N LYS A 68 -14.22 -14.44 -3.62
CA LYS A 68 -15.41 -14.76 -2.79
C LYS A 68 -15.76 -13.70 -1.75
N LYS A 69 -15.05 -12.59 -1.71
CA LYS A 69 -15.21 -11.54 -0.71
C LYS A 69 -15.39 -10.20 -1.40
N ASP A 70 -16.22 -9.34 -0.82
CA ASP A 70 -16.21 -7.94 -1.20
C ASP A 70 -14.90 -7.31 -0.71
N ASN A 71 -14.09 -6.84 -1.66
CA ASN A 71 -12.76 -6.32 -1.39
C ASN A 71 -12.29 -5.37 -2.48
N LEU A 72 -11.34 -4.51 -2.11
CA LEU A 72 -10.57 -3.69 -3.03
C LEU A 72 -9.08 -4.00 -2.82
N ILE A 73 -8.45 -4.57 -3.83
CA ILE A 73 -7.00 -4.81 -3.81
C ILE A 73 -6.31 -3.51 -4.22
N CYS A 74 -5.55 -2.89 -3.31
CA CYS A 74 -4.80 -1.67 -3.56
C CYS A 74 -3.32 -1.97 -3.77
N PHE A 75 -2.77 -1.44 -4.85
CA PHE A 75 -1.34 -1.53 -5.15
C PHE A 75 -0.58 -0.39 -4.48
N SER A 76 0.48 -0.71 -3.75
CA SER A 76 1.34 0.28 -3.10
C SER A 76 2.28 0.94 -4.11
N VAL A 77 1.98 2.19 -4.49
CA VAL A 77 2.66 2.91 -5.58
C VAL A 77 4.13 3.15 -5.28
N LYS A 78 4.50 3.29 -3.99
CA LYS A 78 5.90 3.44 -3.55
C LYS A 78 6.81 2.31 -4.00
N SER A 79 6.28 1.12 -4.28
CA SER A 79 7.07 -0.02 -4.75
C SER A 79 7.45 0.10 -6.23
N LEU A 80 6.56 0.66 -7.05
CA LEU A 80 6.80 0.86 -8.48
C LEU A 80 5.78 1.86 -9.06
N SER A 81 6.21 3.05 -9.36
CA SER A 81 5.36 4.15 -9.83
C SER A 81 5.36 4.34 -11.36
N ASN A 82 5.71 3.31 -12.14
CA ASN A 82 5.70 3.35 -13.61
C ASN A 82 4.26 3.47 -14.13
N LEU A 83 3.99 4.47 -14.99
CA LEU A 83 2.64 4.79 -15.46
C LEU A 83 1.98 3.64 -16.21
N SER A 84 2.71 2.92 -17.06
CA SER A 84 2.17 1.77 -17.81
C SER A 84 1.75 0.62 -16.90
N ILE A 85 2.46 0.43 -15.78
CA ILE A 85 2.11 -0.58 -14.77
C ILE A 85 0.90 -0.12 -13.96
N LEU A 86 0.83 1.15 -13.56
CA LEU A 86 -0.35 1.70 -12.88
C LEU A 86 -1.60 1.62 -13.78
N GLU A 87 -1.46 1.91 -15.08
CA GLU A 87 -2.55 1.75 -16.05
C GLU A 87 -3.00 0.28 -16.17
N LEU A 88 -2.07 -0.67 -16.23
CA LEU A 88 -2.38 -2.11 -16.26
C LEU A 88 -3.17 -2.53 -15.02
N LEU A 89 -2.76 -2.08 -13.83
CA LEU A 89 -3.43 -2.37 -12.57
C LEU A 89 -4.83 -1.75 -12.53
N HIS A 90 -4.97 -0.47 -12.92
CA HIS A 90 -6.26 0.21 -13.00
C HIS A 90 -7.23 -0.54 -13.92
N ARG A 91 -6.81 -0.91 -15.13
CA ARG A 91 -7.63 -1.68 -16.09
C ARG A 91 -8.08 -3.04 -15.54
N ASN A 92 -7.34 -3.58 -14.58
CA ASN A 92 -7.69 -4.81 -13.88
C ASN A 92 -8.53 -4.60 -12.60
N GLY A 93 -8.95 -3.36 -12.31
CA GLY A 93 -9.87 -3.02 -11.22
C GLY A 93 -9.20 -2.77 -9.87
N PHE A 94 -7.85 -2.70 -9.83
CA PHE A 94 -7.11 -2.39 -8.61
C PHE A 94 -7.32 -0.94 -8.17
N GLY A 95 -7.29 -0.71 -6.86
CA GLY A 95 -7.07 0.58 -6.25
C GLY A 95 -5.58 0.85 -6.01
N PHE A 96 -5.28 1.95 -5.33
CA PHE A 96 -3.92 2.36 -5.08
C PHE A 96 -3.73 2.81 -3.63
N ASP A 97 -2.58 2.44 -3.06
CA ASP A 97 -2.09 2.95 -1.78
C ASP A 97 -0.92 3.88 -2.07
N ILE A 98 -1.11 5.17 -1.75
CA ILE A 98 -0.15 6.24 -2.02
C ILE A 98 0.43 6.81 -0.73
N VAL A 99 1.63 7.36 -0.79
CA VAL A 99 2.31 8.01 0.34
C VAL A 99 2.73 9.46 0.04
N SER A 100 2.37 10.00 -1.12
CA SER A 100 2.65 11.39 -1.51
C SER A 100 1.68 11.92 -2.56
N GLY A 101 1.60 13.24 -2.66
CA GLY A 101 0.83 13.90 -3.72
C GLY A 101 1.37 13.60 -5.12
N GLY A 102 2.69 13.44 -5.26
CA GLY A 102 3.30 13.04 -6.53
C GLY A 102 2.86 11.65 -7.00
N GLU A 103 2.67 10.70 -6.07
CA GLU A 103 2.09 9.39 -6.39
C GLU A 103 0.62 9.51 -6.81
N LEU A 104 -0.16 10.39 -6.16
CA LEU A 104 -1.54 10.65 -6.56
C LEU A 104 -1.62 11.16 -8.01
N GLU A 105 -0.76 12.10 -8.38
CA GLU A 105 -0.70 12.62 -9.75
C GLU A 105 -0.32 11.53 -10.75
N ARG A 106 0.59 10.63 -10.40
CA ARG A 106 0.94 9.49 -11.26
C ARG A 106 -0.22 8.52 -11.43
N VAL A 107 -0.94 8.22 -10.36
CA VAL A 107 -2.16 7.38 -10.41
C VAL A 107 -3.18 7.99 -11.37
N VAL A 108 -3.49 9.28 -11.20
CA VAL A 108 -4.45 9.99 -12.06
C VAL A 108 -3.97 10.04 -13.51
N SER A 109 -2.68 10.32 -13.75
CA SER A 109 -2.09 10.35 -15.09
C SER A 109 -2.12 8.99 -15.79
N ALA A 110 -2.10 7.89 -15.03
CA ALA A 110 -2.26 6.54 -15.53
C ALA A 110 -3.73 6.11 -15.73
N GLY A 111 -4.69 7.01 -15.52
CA GLY A 111 -6.13 6.74 -15.62
C GLY A 111 -6.73 6.11 -14.35
N GLY A 112 -5.95 5.97 -13.28
CA GLY A 112 -6.42 5.41 -12.01
C GLY A 112 -7.53 6.22 -11.37
N ASP A 113 -8.46 5.52 -10.70
CA ASP A 113 -9.61 6.14 -10.04
C ASP A 113 -9.23 6.64 -8.64
N PRO A 114 -9.27 7.97 -8.39
CA PRO A 114 -9.04 8.50 -7.04
C PRO A 114 -9.98 7.92 -5.99
N LYS A 115 -11.21 7.58 -6.33
CA LYS A 115 -12.18 6.95 -5.41
C LYS A 115 -11.80 5.54 -4.99
N LYS A 116 -10.76 4.97 -5.57
CA LYS A 116 -10.14 3.69 -5.18
C LYS A 116 -8.73 3.89 -4.65
N THR A 117 -8.38 5.11 -4.25
CA THR A 117 -7.03 5.46 -3.79
C THR A 117 -7.04 5.81 -2.30
N ILE A 118 -6.16 5.19 -1.54
CA ILE A 118 -5.97 5.40 -0.10
C ILE A 118 -4.67 6.17 0.11
N PHE A 119 -4.70 7.22 0.93
CA PHE A 119 -3.51 7.98 1.24
C PHE A 119 -2.95 7.59 2.61
N THR A 120 -1.82 6.89 2.60
CA THR A 120 -1.08 6.41 3.78
C THR A 120 0.19 7.26 3.98
N GLY A 121 0.86 7.15 5.12
CA GLY A 121 2.13 7.83 5.40
C GLY A 121 2.02 8.97 6.40
N ILE A 122 3.11 9.19 7.15
CA ILE A 122 3.16 10.08 8.32
C ILE A 122 3.42 11.55 8.00
N ALA A 123 3.75 11.88 6.76
CA ALA A 123 4.27 13.20 6.39
C ALA A 123 3.38 13.91 5.34
N LYS A 124 2.06 13.70 5.40
CA LYS A 124 1.12 14.38 4.49
C LYS A 124 1.14 15.89 4.75
N SER A 125 1.52 16.68 3.75
CA SER A 125 1.46 18.13 3.80
C SER A 125 0.01 18.63 3.66
N GLU A 126 -0.24 19.89 4.02
CA GLU A 126 -1.55 20.50 3.85
C GLU A 126 -1.98 20.53 2.38
N GLU A 127 -1.05 20.81 1.47
CA GLU A 127 -1.31 20.81 0.04
C GLU A 127 -1.70 19.43 -0.49
N GLU A 128 -1.01 18.38 -0.05
CA GLU A 128 -1.31 16.99 -0.44
C GLU A 128 -2.66 16.53 0.10
N ILE A 129 -2.98 16.89 1.35
CA ILE A 129 -4.30 16.62 1.94
C ILE A 129 -5.39 17.33 1.14
N LEU A 130 -5.21 18.62 0.87
CA LEU A 130 -6.16 19.41 0.08
C LEU A 130 -6.38 18.82 -1.33
N ASN A 131 -5.30 18.40 -1.99
CA ASN A 131 -5.37 17.76 -3.30
C ASN A 131 -6.14 16.44 -3.24
N GLY A 132 -5.87 15.59 -2.25
CA GLY A 132 -6.61 14.35 -2.01
C GLY A 132 -8.11 14.60 -1.79
N ILE A 133 -8.45 15.60 -0.97
CA ILE A 133 -9.84 16.01 -0.72
C ILE A 133 -10.52 16.51 -2.02
N LYS A 134 -9.85 17.33 -2.81
CA LYS A 134 -10.37 17.84 -4.09
C LYS A 134 -10.60 16.74 -5.11
N LYS A 135 -9.71 15.77 -5.19
CA LYS A 135 -9.81 14.61 -6.07
C LYS A 135 -10.79 13.53 -5.56
N ASN A 136 -11.33 13.70 -4.34
CA ASN A 136 -12.24 12.76 -3.68
C ASN A 136 -11.63 11.33 -3.61
N ILE A 137 -10.42 11.22 -3.03
CA ILE A 137 -9.81 9.91 -2.79
C ILE A 137 -10.68 9.07 -1.83
N LEU A 138 -10.47 7.76 -1.84
CA LEU A 138 -11.26 6.84 -1.02
C LEU A 138 -11.14 7.15 0.48
N SER A 139 -9.91 7.30 0.98
CA SER A 139 -9.70 7.63 2.40
C SER A 139 -8.28 8.11 2.68
N PHE A 140 -8.14 8.77 3.84
CA PHE A 140 -6.85 9.02 4.47
C PHE A 140 -6.64 8.04 5.64
N ASN A 141 -5.47 7.40 5.68
CA ASN A 141 -5.04 6.66 6.87
C ASN A 141 -4.39 7.64 7.85
N ILE A 142 -5.02 7.85 9.00
CA ILE A 142 -4.56 8.75 10.06
C ILE A 142 -3.49 8.02 10.89
N GLU A 143 -2.34 8.66 11.06
CA GLU A 143 -1.20 8.10 11.78
C GLU A 143 -0.81 8.90 13.05
N SER A 144 -1.45 10.05 13.29
CA SER A 144 -1.26 10.86 14.49
C SER A 144 -2.44 11.80 14.77
N GLU A 145 -2.55 12.25 16.01
CA GLU A 145 -3.57 13.21 16.42
C GLU A 145 -3.45 14.56 15.70
N SER A 146 -2.23 15.08 15.56
CA SER A 146 -1.99 16.32 14.83
C SER A 146 -2.37 16.22 13.35
N GLU A 147 -2.21 15.06 12.75
CA GLU A 147 -2.65 14.80 11.38
C GLU A 147 -4.17 14.76 11.27
N MET A 148 -4.84 14.09 12.21
CA MET A 148 -6.30 14.04 12.28
C MET A 148 -6.90 15.46 12.29
N TYR A 149 -6.44 16.33 13.18
CA TYR A 149 -6.91 17.72 13.25
C TYR A 149 -6.57 18.52 11.99
N ARG A 150 -5.43 18.24 11.35
CA ARG A 150 -5.05 18.90 10.10
C ARG A 150 -6.00 18.52 8.96
N ILE A 151 -6.31 17.24 8.82
CA ILE A 151 -7.26 16.73 7.81
C ILE A 151 -8.65 17.35 8.06
N GLU A 152 -9.12 17.33 9.32
CA GLU A 152 -10.41 17.90 9.72
C GLU A 152 -10.51 19.40 9.39
N ASN A 153 -9.48 20.18 9.73
CA ASN A 153 -9.45 21.62 9.45
C ASN A 153 -9.50 21.92 7.94
N ILE A 154 -8.77 21.16 7.12
CA ILE A 154 -8.78 21.35 5.67
C ILE A 154 -10.13 20.91 5.08
N ALA A 155 -10.68 19.79 5.54
CA ALA A 155 -12.00 19.31 5.12
C ALA A 155 -13.10 20.33 5.48
N SER A 156 -13.02 20.95 6.67
CA SER A 156 -13.93 22.01 7.11
C SER A 156 -13.86 23.25 6.22
N LYS A 157 -12.66 23.71 5.86
CA LYS A 157 -12.46 24.84 4.95
C LYS A 157 -13.03 24.57 3.55
N GLU A 158 -12.96 23.32 3.09
CA GLU A 158 -13.53 22.88 1.80
C GLU A 158 -15.02 22.53 1.91
N ASN A 159 -15.63 22.66 3.10
CA ASN A 159 -17.01 22.26 3.42
C ASN A 159 -17.33 20.81 2.95
N LYS A 160 -16.40 19.90 3.24
CA LYS A 160 -16.52 18.48 2.88
C LYS A 160 -16.46 17.61 4.14
N THR A 161 -17.03 16.41 4.03
CA THR A 161 -16.76 15.28 4.92
C THR A 161 -15.86 14.31 4.17
N VAL A 162 -14.78 13.86 4.83
CA VAL A 162 -13.80 12.95 4.24
C VAL A 162 -13.74 11.63 5.00
N ASP A 163 -13.60 10.56 4.25
CA ASP A 163 -13.45 9.22 4.81
C ASP A 163 -12.03 9.03 5.34
N VAL A 164 -11.94 8.49 6.55
CA VAL A 164 -10.67 8.25 7.24
C VAL A 164 -10.63 6.85 7.84
N ALA A 165 -9.44 6.27 7.90
CA ALA A 165 -9.17 5.06 8.66
C ALA A 165 -8.07 5.32 9.70
N ILE A 166 -8.18 4.76 10.88
CA ILE A 166 -7.16 4.88 11.93
C ILE A 166 -6.11 3.82 11.67
N ARG A 167 -4.86 4.25 11.37
CA ARG A 167 -3.74 3.33 11.29
C ARG A 167 -3.18 3.11 12.70
N PHE A 168 -3.27 1.89 13.17
CA PHE A 168 -2.73 1.51 14.47
C PHE A 168 -1.49 0.62 14.33
N ASN A 169 -0.66 0.61 15.37
CA ASN A 169 0.45 -0.30 15.51
C ASN A 169 -0.04 -1.60 16.18
N PRO A 170 -0.03 -2.76 15.50
CA PRO A 170 -0.53 -4.01 16.06
C PRO A 170 0.40 -4.65 17.10
N GLU A 171 1.58 -4.09 17.35
CA GLU A 171 2.61 -4.60 18.28
C GLU A 171 3.01 -6.06 18.01
N VAL A 172 2.81 -6.56 16.78
CA VAL A 172 3.19 -7.91 16.37
C VAL A 172 4.64 -7.91 15.91
N ASP A 173 5.47 -8.75 16.53
CA ASP A 173 6.86 -8.96 16.09
C ASP A 173 6.89 -9.94 14.90
N SER A 174 6.76 -9.40 13.69
CA SER A 174 6.93 -10.18 12.47
C SER A 174 8.42 -10.52 12.29
N GLY A 175 8.78 -11.79 12.17
CA GLY A 175 10.17 -12.30 12.10
C GLY A 175 11.10 -11.75 10.99
N GLY A 176 10.75 -10.63 10.33
CA GLY A 176 11.53 -9.97 9.29
C GLY A 176 12.82 -9.30 9.76
N HIS A 177 13.61 -8.78 8.83
CA HIS A 177 14.88 -8.09 9.12
C HIS A 177 14.66 -6.85 10.00
N GLU A 178 15.57 -6.58 10.94
CA GLU A 178 15.42 -5.58 12.00
C GLU A 178 15.11 -4.16 11.51
N TYR A 179 15.63 -3.77 10.34
CA TYR A 179 15.42 -2.46 9.72
C TYR A 179 14.08 -2.31 8.95
N ILE A 180 13.31 -3.40 8.78
CA ILE A 180 12.08 -3.43 7.97
C ILE A 180 10.83 -3.65 8.84
N LYS A 181 11.02 -3.90 10.15
CA LYS A 181 9.95 -4.10 11.11
C LYS A 181 9.25 -2.79 11.42
N THR A 182 7.93 -2.75 11.29
CA THR A 182 7.10 -1.55 11.51
C THR A 182 6.00 -1.75 12.55
N GLY A 183 5.93 -2.92 13.18
CA GLY A 183 4.86 -3.33 14.09
C GLY A 183 5.23 -3.42 15.56
N ARG A 184 6.44 -3.02 15.98
CA ARG A 184 6.86 -3.11 17.38
C ARG A 184 6.52 -1.84 18.16
N LYS A 185 6.47 -1.94 19.50
CA LYS A 185 6.29 -0.80 20.43
C LYS A 185 7.30 0.34 20.25
N LYS A 186 8.44 0.08 19.60
CA LYS A 186 9.48 1.07 19.26
C LYS A 186 9.33 1.66 17.86
N ASP A 187 8.40 1.16 17.06
CA ASP A 187 8.26 1.57 15.67
C ASP A 187 7.47 2.89 15.59
N LYS A 188 7.89 3.75 14.67
CA LYS A 188 7.44 5.15 14.56
C LYS A 188 6.07 5.32 13.90
N PHE A 189 5.40 4.24 13.47
CA PHE A 189 4.23 4.32 12.62
C PHE A 189 2.98 3.81 13.32
N GLY A 190 1.89 4.57 13.15
CA GLY A 190 0.57 4.22 13.65
C GLY A 190 0.33 4.65 15.09
N ILE A 191 -0.94 4.67 15.44
CA ILE A 191 -1.47 5.08 16.74
C ILE A 191 -1.40 3.90 17.70
N PHE A 192 -1.04 4.13 18.95
CA PHE A 192 -1.04 3.10 19.97
C PHE A 192 -2.47 2.73 20.39
N LEU A 193 -2.66 1.48 20.80
CA LEU A 193 -3.96 0.91 21.09
C LEU A 193 -4.76 1.64 22.17
N ASP A 194 -4.08 2.11 23.20
CA ASP A 194 -4.66 2.88 24.31
C ASP A 194 -5.20 4.25 23.86
N GLN A 195 -4.80 4.72 22.68
CA GLN A 195 -5.22 6.01 22.13
C GLN A 195 -6.41 5.87 21.15
N ILE A 196 -6.64 4.70 20.58
CA ILE A 196 -7.64 4.49 19.50
C ILE A 196 -9.02 4.97 19.90
N ILE A 197 -9.46 4.72 21.13
CA ILE A 197 -10.80 5.10 21.61
C ILE A 197 -10.99 6.62 21.51
N ARG A 198 -10.00 7.42 21.90
CA ARG A 198 -10.07 8.90 21.80
C ARG A 198 -10.21 9.38 20.35
N PHE A 199 -9.54 8.70 19.40
CA PHE A 199 -9.69 9.03 17.98
C PHE A 199 -11.11 8.69 17.48
N VAL A 200 -11.63 7.53 17.87
CA VAL A 200 -13.00 7.12 17.52
C VAL A 200 -14.02 8.10 18.07
N GLU A 201 -13.91 8.48 19.35
CA GLU A 201 -14.79 9.45 20.01
C GLU A 201 -14.73 10.82 19.30
N HIS A 202 -13.53 11.33 19.00
CA HIS A 202 -13.38 12.60 18.28
C HIS A 202 -14.02 12.54 16.89
N ILE A 203 -13.68 11.52 16.09
CA ILE A 203 -14.19 11.38 14.72
C ILE A 203 -15.71 11.22 14.73
N SER A 204 -16.29 10.50 15.72
CA SER A 204 -17.73 10.28 15.82
C SER A 204 -18.53 11.57 16.05
N THR A 205 -17.92 12.59 16.63
CA THR A 205 -18.54 13.91 16.87
C THR A 205 -18.21 14.93 15.79
N SER A 206 -17.26 14.60 14.90
CA SER A 206 -16.85 15.49 13.81
C SER A 206 -17.90 15.56 12.71
N LYS A 207 -18.08 16.76 12.14
CA LYS A 207 -18.91 16.96 10.94
C LYS A 207 -18.11 16.78 9.63
N HIS A 208 -16.81 16.70 9.73
CA HIS A 208 -15.89 16.74 8.58
C HIS A 208 -15.05 15.47 8.41
N LEU A 209 -15.12 14.56 9.38
CA LEU A 209 -14.47 13.25 9.31
C LEU A 209 -15.51 12.14 9.40
N ASN A 210 -15.34 11.08 8.61
CA ASN A 210 -16.15 9.87 8.67
C ASN A 210 -15.23 8.66 8.85
N LEU A 211 -15.34 7.96 9.98
CA LEU A 211 -14.54 6.77 10.25
C LEU A 211 -15.06 5.57 9.46
N ILE A 212 -14.30 5.10 8.47
CA ILE A 212 -14.68 3.94 7.65
C ILE A 212 -13.95 2.65 8.03
N GLY A 213 -12.91 2.72 8.87
CA GLY A 213 -12.18 1.51 9.23
C GLY A 213 -10.90 1.70 10.02
N LEU A 214 -10.24 0.57 10.21
CA LEU A 214 -8.93 0.45 10.84
C LEU A 214 -7.91 -0.03 9.81
N SER A 215 -6.69 0.46 9.91
CA SER A 215 -5.57 0.10 9.05
C SER A 215 -4.37 -0.32 9.90
N CYS A 216 -3.57 -1.26 9.42
CA CYS A 216 -2.27 -1.57 10.02
C CYS A 216 -1.27 -2.01 8.96
N HIS A 217 -0.01 -1.92 9.30
CA HIS A 217 1.09 -2.44 8.50
C HIS A 217 2.05 -3.22 9.41
N ILE A 218 2.21 -4.51 9.16
CA ILE A 218 2.98 -5.42 10.01
C ILE A 218 4.44 -5.58 9.57
N GLY A 219 4.79 -5.05 8.42
CA GLY A 219 6.14 -5.09 7.88
C GLY A 219 6.19 -5.32 6.38
N SER A 220 7.41 -5.30 5.84
CA SER A 220 7.71 -5.59 4.44
C SER A 220 8.41 -6.94 4.31
N GLN A 221 8.30 -7.59 3.16
CA GLN A 221 8.96 -8.88 2.85
C GLN A 221 8.65 -10.00 3.86
N ILE A 222 7.42 -10.03 4.36
CA ILE A 222 6.96 -11.07 5.29
C ILE A 222 6.75 -12.37 4.50
N VAL A 223 7.42 -13.43 4.92
CA VAL A 223 7.34 -14.77 4.32
C VAL A 223 6.50 -15.74 5.15
N ASP A 224 6.30 -15.47 6.45
CA ASP A 224 5.46 -16.30 7.32
C ASP A 224 4.01 -15.78 7.34
N LEU A 225 3.11 -16.60 6.85
CA LEU A 225 1.67 -16.29 6.81
C LEU A 225 1.00 -16.28 8.21
N ASN A 226 1.67 -16.80 9.25
CA ASN A 226 1.12 -16.79 10.60
C ASN A 226 0.97 -15.37 11.15
N ASP A 227 1.91 -14.48 10.83
CA ASP A 227 1.84 -13.08 11.26
C ASP A 227 0.58 -12.39 10.71
N TYR A 228 0.23 -12.67 9.46
CA TYR A 228 -1.04 -12.18 8.87
C TYR A 228 -2.26 -12.75 9.57
N LYS A 229 -2.26 -14.04 9.93
CA LYS A 229 -3.39 -14.67 10.66
C LYS A 229 -3.57 -14.10 12.06
N ILE A 230 -2.47 -13.88 12.79
CA ILE A 230 -2.48 -13.27 14.12
C ILE A 230 -3.04 -11.85 14.02
N THR A 231 -2.50 -11.06 13.11
CA THR A 231 -2.91 -9.67 12.89
C THR A 231 -4.39 -9.58 12.47
N ALA A 232 -4.84 -10.43 11.56
CA ALA A 232 -6.25 -10.43 11.14
C ALA A 232 -7.22 -10.72 12.29
N LYS A 233 -6.89 -11.69 13.17
CA LYS A 233 -7.67 -11.96 14.39
C LYS A 233 -7.69 -10.77 15.35
N TYR A 234 -6.57 -10.08 15.45
CA TYR A 234 -6.44 -8.91 16.30
C TYR A 234 -7.27 -7.74 15.76
N ILE A 235 -7.14 -7.42 14.46
CA ILE A 235 -7.95 -6.38 13.80
C ILE A 235 -9.45 -6.66 14.00
N LYS A 236 -9.88 -7.90 13.80
CA LYS A 236 -11.29 -8.27 13.99
C LYS A 236 -11.79 -7.93 15.39
N ARG A 237 -11.05 -8.34 16.44
CA ARG A 237 -11.42 -8.03 17.84
C ARG A 237 -11.45 -6.53 18.13
N LEU A 238 -10.50 -5.80 17.58
CA LEU A 238 -10.42 -4.34 17.75
C LEU A 238 -11.59 -3.67 17.04
N ALA A 239 -11.91 -4.07 15.81
CA ALA A 239 -13.05 -3.55 15.05
C ALA A 239 -14.39 -3.83 15.77
N GLU A 240 -14.56 -5.02 16.36
CA GLU A 240 -15.73 -5.36 17.18
C GLU A 240 -15.83 -4.45 18.42
N ALA A 241 -14.72 -4.23 19.12
CA ALA A 241 -14.69 -3.34 20.29
C ALA A 241 -14.99 -1.88 19.94
N VAL A 242 -14.41 -1.36 18.85
CA VAL A 242 -14.66 -0.01 18.33
C VAL A 242 -16.11 0.15 17.90
N SER A 243 -16.66 -0.82 17.16
CA SER A 243 -18.07 -0.81 16.73
C SER A 243 -19.03 -0.82 17.91
N TYR A 244 -18.75 -1.63 18.93
CA TYR A 244 -19.57 -1.70 20.13
C TYR A 244 -19.58 -0.37 20.91
N THR A 245 -18.43 0.26 21.05
CA THR A 245 -18.31 1.56 21.73
C THR A 245 -19.05 2.64 20.96
N HIS A 246 -18.95 2.64 19.64
CA HIS A 246 -19.60 3.62 18.78
C HIS A 246 -21.13 3.45 18.76
N LEU A 247 -21.62 2.22 18.65
CA LEU A 247 -23.08 1.91 18.67
C LEU A 247 -23.70 2.29 20.02
N ARG A 248 -23.04 2.02 21.15
CA ARG A 248 -23.55 2.43 22.48
C ARG A 248 -23.63 3.93 22.67
N ALA A 249 -22.69 4.71 22.11
CA ALA A 249 -22.74 6.16 22.20
C ALA A 249 -23.99 6.73 21.48
N HIS A 250 -24.50 6.04 20.45
CA HIS A 250 -25.74 6.41 19.77
C HIS A 250 -27.02 5.91 20.46
N GLU A 251 -26.96 4.82 21.23
CA GLU A 251 -28.14 4.26 21.92
C GLU A 251 -28.48 5.00 23.24
N THR A 252 -27.55 5.74 23.83
CA THR A 252 -27.79 6.45 25.11
C THR A 252 -28.53 7.78 24.99
N PHE A 253 -28.90 8.22 23.80
CA PHE A 253 -29.70 9.44 23.60
C PHE A 253 -31.20 9.19 23.34
N GLY A 254 -31.70 8.02 23.68
CA GLY A 254 -33.10 7.60 23.44
C GLY A 254 -33.93 7.31 24.69
N TYR A 255 -33.67 7.98 25.84
CA TYR A 255 -34.57 7.93 27.00
C TYR A 255 -34.74 9.30 27.62
#